data_f1e4ac77d210d6b2a9000b70e590c1c8
#
_entry.id   f1e4ac77d210d6b2a9000b70e590c1c8
#
_cell.length_a   1.000
_cell.length_b   1.000
_cell.length_c   1.000
_cell.angle_alpha   90.00
_cell.angle_beta   90.00
_cell.angle_gamma   90.00
#
_symmetry.space_group_name_H-M   'P 1'
#
loop_
_entity.id
_entity.type
_entity.pdbx_description
1 polymer ?
#
loop_
_entity_poly.entity_id
_entity_poly.type
_entity_poly.pdbx_seq_one_letter_code
_entity_poly.pdbx_strand_id
1 'polypeptide(L)'
;PQQWQFHRKGHGKKGNLADGEPESDGTPVTETRRVDDSCIFLNRLGFDGGFGCAQHNAALEAGQRPMDWKPSVCWQVPLRLEHSTDESGPVTSRLREWKRRYWGEGGTVFGWWCTEVPEAFVGAEPLYVSARDDIVELVGAQVYDAMVVQLERPGWVPLPHPAVRRSATG
;
A
#
# COMPACT_ATOMS: atom_id res chain seq x y z
N PRO A 1 0.76 5.80 -22.55
CA PRO A 1 -0.50 6.12 -21.94
C PRO A 1 -0.47 7.49 -21.29
N GLN A 2 -1.59 8.22 -21.40
CA GLN A 2 -1.71 9.61 -20.94
C GLN A 2 -1.56 9.75 -19.43
N GLN A 3 -1.78 8.66 -18.68
CA GLN A 3 -1.71 8.63 -17.20
C GLN A 3 -0.29 8.46 -16.66
N TRP A 4 0.74 8.28 -17.50
CA TRP A 4 2.08 7.90 -17.06
C TRP A 4 3.12 8.96 -17.44
N GLN A 5 3.52 9.76 -16.47
CA GLN A 5 4.49 10.85 -16.67
C GLN A 5 5.86 10.36 -17.17
N PHE A 6 6.37 9.28 -16.60
CA PHE A 6 7.70 8.74 -16.88
C PHE A 6 7.67 7.42 -17.64
N HIS A 7 6.58 7.12 -18.33
CA HIS A 7 6.38 5.86 -19.02
C HIS A 7 7.55 5.49 -19.94
N ARG A 8 8.12 4.32 -19.70
CA ARG A 8 9.11 3.67 -20.57
C ARG A 8 8.72 2.21 -20.74
N LYS A 9 9.14 1.59 -21.84
CA LYS A 9 8.89 0.15 -22.07
C LYS A 9 10.13 -0.66 -21.75
N GLY A 10 9.93 -1.89 -21.26
CA GLY A 10 10.97 -2.88 -21.08
C GLY A 10 11.58 -2.92 -19.69
N HIS A 11 12.66 -3.68 -19.59
CA HIS A 11 13.44 -3.97 -18.40
C HIS A 11 14.84 -3.34 -18.50
N GLY A 12 15.55 -3.20 -17.37
CA GLY A 12 16.90 -2.65 -17.31
C GLY A 12 16.97 -1.13 -17.41
N LYS A 13 18.15 -0.58 -17.76
CA LYS A 13 18.45 0.87 -17.64
C LYS A 13 17.48 1.81 -18.36
N LYS A 14 16.76 1.34 -19.35
CA LYS A 14 15.81 2.15 -20.14
C LYS A 14 14.35 1.74 -19.94
N GLY A 15 14.09 0.70 -19.13
CA GLY A 15 12.75 0.19 -18.87
C GLY A 15 12.08 0.81 -17.63
N ASN A 16 10.94 0.25 -17.27
CA ASN A 16 10.21 0.58 -16.05
C ASN A 16 10.64 -0.27 -14.86
N LEU A 17 11.28 -1.41 -15.13
CA LEU A 17 11.72 -2.38 -14.15
C LEU A 17 13.25 -2.49 -14.17
N ALA A 18 13.81 -2.90 -13.04
CA ALA A 18 15.24 -3.20 -12.88
C ALA A 18 15.39 -4.46 -12.04
N ASP A 19 16.55 -5.10 -12.13
CA ASP A 19 16.92 -6.15 -11.21
C ASP A 19 17.20 -5.53 -9.85
N GLY A 20 16.55 -6.07 -8.82
CA GLY A 20 16.78 -5.74 -7.41
C GLY A 20 17.84 -6.67 -6.79
N GLU A 21 18.13 -6.44 -5.51
CA GLU A 21 18.96 -7.37 -4.75
C GLU A 21 18.20 -8.69 -4.56
N PRO A 22 18.83 -9.86 -4.85
CA PRO A 22 18.19 -11.15 -4.62
C PRO A 22 17.80 -11.32 -3.14
N GLU A 23 16.75 -12.08 -2.88
CA GLU A 23 16.39 -12.47 -1.52
C GLU A 23 17.49 -13.30 -0.87
N SER A 24 17.44 -13.46 0.45
CA SER A 24 18.45 -14.19 1.23
C SER A 24 18.62 -15.66 0.80
N ASP A 25 17.63 -16.24 0.14
CA ASP A 25 17.65 -17.57 -0.45
C ASP A 25 18.15 -17.61 -1.90
N GLY A 26 18.54 -16.45 -2.46
CA GLY A 26 19.00 -16.30 -3.84
C GLY A 26 17.90 -16.11 -4.87
N THR A 27 16.63 -15.99 -4.45
CA THR A 27 15.52 -15.73 -5.37
C THR A 27 15.70 -14.39 -6.08
N PRO A 28 15.65 -14.32 -7.43
CA PRO A 28 15.76 -13.08 -8.17
C PRO A 28 14.61 -12.12 -7.84
N VAL A 29 14.93 -10.88 -7.57
CA VAL A 29 13.96 -9.82 -7.31
C VAL A 29 13.93 -8.83 -8.47
N THR A 30 12.74 -8.44 -8.87
CA THR A 30 12.52 -7.36 -9.84
C THR A 30 11.87 -6.19 -9.13
N GLU A 31 12.45 -5.01 -9.25
CA GLU A 31 11.94 -3.79 -8.63
C GLU A 31 11.52 -2.74 -9.66
N THR A 32 10.69 -1.79 -9.24
CA THR A 32 10.35 -0.62 -10.06
C THR A 32 11.53 0.34 -10.05
N ARG A 33 11.88 0.86 -11.23
CA ARG A 33 12.94 1.86 -11.33
C ARG A 33 12.58 3.14 -10.61
N ARG A 34 13.61 3.88 -10.21
CA ARG A 34 13.48 5.22 -9.64
C ARG A 34 13.78 6.29 -10.68
N VAL A 35 13.06 7.40 -10.58
CA VAL A 35 13.31 8.68 -11.25
C VAL A 35 13.23 9.75 -10.18
N ASP A 36 14.29 10.53 -10.01
CA ASP A 36 14.39 11.55 -8.95
C ASP A 36 14.00 10.98 -7.56
N ASP A 37 14.68 9.89 -7.19
CA ASP A 37 14.53 9.17 -5.91
C ASP A 37 13.13 8.61 -5.61
N SER A 38 12.24 8.56 -6.59
CA SER A 38 10.90 8.00 -6.41
C SER A 38 10.56 6.99 -7.50
N CYS A 39 9.61 6.11 -7.22
CA CYS A 39 9.13 5.11 -8.16
C CYS A 39 8.78 5.74 -9.52
N ILE A 40 9.18 5.09 -10.63
CA ILE A 40 8.90 5.54 -12.00
C ILE A 40 7.40 5.64 -12.30
N PHE A 41 6.57 4.90 -11.59
CA PHE A 41 5.11 4.96 -11.71
C PHE A 41 4.47 6.06 -10.85
N LEU A 42 5.25 6.78 -10.04
CA LEU A 42 4.72 7.91 -9.27
C LEU A 42 4.71 9.17 -10.14
N ASN A 43 3.53 9.59 -10.57
CA ASN A 43 3.30 10.89 -11.19
C ASN A 43 3.49 12.00 -10.15
N ARG A 44 4.14 13.09 -10.54
CA ARG A 44 4.41 14.24 -9.68
C ARG A 44 3.25 15.21 -9.68
N LEU A 45 3.23 16.10 -8.69
CA LEU A 45 2.28 17.22 -8.67
C LEU A 45 2.40 18.05 -9.96
N GLY A 46 1.25 18.48 -10.49
CA GLY A 46 1.16 19.28 -11.72
C GLY A 46 1.23 18.46 -13.02
N PHE A 47 1.25 17.13 -12.96
CA PHE A 47 1.11 16.30 -14.14
C PHE A 47 -0.37 16.19 -14.56
N ASP A 48 -0.68 16.52 -15.83
CA ASP A 48 -2.05 16.56 -16.36
C ASP A 48 -2.78 15.21 -16.28
N GLY A 49 -2.04 14.10 -16.34
CA GLY A 49 -2.57 12.73 -16.20
C GLY A 49 -2.89 12.31 -14.76
N GLY A 50 -2.83 13.25 -13.79
CA GLY A 50 -3.14 13.02 -12.38
C GLY A 50 -1.94 12.68 -11.51
N PHE A 51 -1.94 13.21 -10.29
CA PHE A 51 -0.96 12.92 -9.24
C PHE A 51 -1.14 11.51 -8.69
N GLY A 52 -0.05 10.87 -8.27
CA GLY A 52 -0.07 9.57 -7.59
C GLY A 52 0.40 8.43 -8.48
N CYS A 53 0.08 7.21 -8.10
CA CYS A 53 0.52 6.02 -8.83
C CYS A 53 -0.20 5.89 -10.19
N ALA A 54 0.57 5.94 -11.28
CA ALA A 54 0.06 5.80 -12.64
C ALA A 54 -0.69 4.48 -12.88
N GLN A 55 -0.23 3.38 -12.26
CA GLN A 55 -0.91 2.08 -12.34
C GLN A 55 -2.28 2.10 -11.63
N HIS A 56 -2.35 2.79 -10.48
CA HIS A 56 -3.61 2.97 -9.75
C HIS A 56 -4.61 3.80 -10.56
N ASN A 57 -4.18 4.96 -11.05
CA ASN A 57 -5.03 5.85 -11.85
C ASN A 57 -5.52 5.17 -13.12
N ALA A 58 -4.63 4.45 -13.82
CA ALA A 58 -4.99 3.74 -15.05
C ALA A 58 -5.96 2.56 -14.80
N ALA A 59 -5.83 1.86 -13.68
CA ALA A 59 -6.78 0.81 -13.31
C ALA A 59 -8.18 1.38 -13.03
N LEU A 60 -8.26 2.48 -12.27
CA LEU A 60 -9.55 3.15 -12.00
C LEU A 60 -10.21 3.67 -13.27
N GLU A 61 -9.45 4.28 -14.18
CA GLU A 61 -9.96 4.75 -15.47
C GLU A 61 -10.47 3.59 -16.34
N ALA A 62 -9.83 2.42 -16.26
CA ALA A 62 -10.27 1.21 -16.95
C ALA A 62 -11.43 0.49 -16.25
N GLY A 63 -11.92 0.99 -15.11
CA GLY A 63 -12.96 0.32 -14.31
C GLY A 63 -12.48 -1.00 -13.69
N GLN A 64 -11.16 -1.14 -13.46
CA GLN A 64 -10.53 -2.33 -12.91
C GLN A 64 -9.99 -2.07 -11.51
N ARG A 65 -9.73 -3.14 -10.76
CA ARG A 65 -9.19 -3.05 -9.41
C ARG A 65 -7.70 -2.66 -9.46
N PRO A 66 -7.26 -1.62 -8.74
CA PRO A 66 -5.84 -1.23 -8.73
C PRO A 66 -4.89 -2.35 -8.29
N MET A 67 -5.33 -3.27 -7.44
CA MET A 67 -4.51 -4.39 -6.97
C MET A 67 -4.12 -5.36 -8.08
N ASP A 68 -4.92 -5.47 -9.14
CA ASP A 68 -4.63 -6.35 -10.28
C ASP A 68 -3.52 -5.77 -11.19
N TRP A 69 -3.19 -4.49 -11.00
CA TRP A 69 -2.20 -3.75 -11.81
C TRP A 69 -0.89 -3.47 -11.06
N LYS A 70 -0.96 -3.38 -9.74
CA LYS A 70 0.16 -2.97 -8.89
C LYS A 70 0.95 -4.18 -8.38
N PRO A 71 2.26 -4.05 -8.14
CA PRO A 71 3.00 -5.04 -7.35
C PRO A 71 2.35 -5.26 -6.00
N SER A 72 2.48 -6.47 -5.45
CA SER A 72 1.81 -6.89 -4.21
C SER A 72 2.01 -5.90 -3.06
N VAL A 73 3.25 -5.48 -2.79
CA VAL A 73 3.54 -4.51 -1.74
C VAL A 73 2.87 -3.16 -1.98
N CYS A 74 2.74 -2.73 -3.24
CA CYS A 74 2.20 -1.41 -3.58
C CYS A 74 0.68 -1.28 -3.40
N TRP A 75 -0.07 -2.39 -3.47
CA TRP A 75 -1.50 -2.35 -3.19
C TRP A 75 -1.81 -2.66 -1.72
N GLN A 76 -0.99 -3.49 -1.07
CA GLN A 76 -1.19 -3.84 0.34
C GLN A 76 -0.97 -2.66 1.30
N VAL A 77 -0.05 -1.75 0.99
CA VAL A 77 0.21 -0.57 1.84
C VAL A 77 -1.04 0.31 1.92
N PRO A 78 -1.50 0.70 3.13
CA PRO A 78 -0.83 0.61 4.45
C PRO A 78 -1.08 -0.69 5.24
N LEU A 79 -1.73 -1.69 4.68
CA LEU A 79 -2.10 -2.93 5.36
C LEU A 79 -1.01 -4.00 5.23
N ARG A 80 -0.81 -4.77 6.28
CA ARG A 80 0.10 -5.91 6.33
C ARG A 80 -0.56 -7.09 7.01
N LEU A 81 -0.56 -8.24 6.34
CA LEU A 81 -0.96 -9.52 6.92
C LEU A 81 0.29 -10.27 7.40
N GLU A 82 0.35 -10.61 8.66
CA GLU A 82 1.40 -11.42 9.26
C GLU A 82 0.85 -12.76 9.71
N HIS A 83 1.60 -13.81 9.43
CA HIS A 83 1.30 -15.15 9.92
C HIS A 83 2.32 -15.55 10.98
N SER A 84 1.86 -16.13 12.07
CA SER A 84 2.69 -16.72 13.12
C SER A 84 2.19 -18.11 13.46
N THR A 85 3.11 -19.05 13.62
CA THR A 85 2.84 -20.40 14.09
C THR A 85 3.61 -20.62 15.37
N ASP A 86 2.95 -21.12 16.42
CA ASP A 86 3.64 -21.70 17.56
C ASP A 86 4.10 -23.12 17.18
N GLU A 87 5.15 -23.64 17.80
CA GLU A 87 5.81 -24.92 17.44
C GLU A 87 4.84 -26.13 17.33
N SER A 88 3.64 -26.03 17.85
CA SER A 88 2.61 -27.07 17.79
C SER A 88 1.18 -26.51 17.70
N GLY A 89 1.03 -25.24 17.40
CA GLY A 89 -0.25 -24.53 17.41
C GLY A 89 -0.81 -24.18 16.01
N PRO A 90 -2.04 -23.70 15.96
CA PRO A 90 -2.64 -23.22 14.72
C PRO A 90 -1.94 -21.96 14.21
N VAL A 91 -1.96 -21.77 12.90
CA VAL A 91 -1.51 -20.51 12.28
C VAL A 91 -2.39 -19.37 12.76
N THR A 92 -1.79 -18.36 13.36
CA THR A 92 -2.46 -17.11 13.72
C THR A 92 -2.13 -16.04 12.70
N SER A 93 -3.16 -15.44 12.10
CA SER A 93 -3.01 -14.35 11.14
C SER A 93 -3.39 -13.02 11.79
N ARG A 94 -2.59 -11.99 11.59
CA ARG A 94 -2.82 -10.65 12.12
C ARG A 94 -2.78 -9.62 11.00
N LEU A 95 -3.89 -8.93 10.78
CA LEU A 95 -3.94 -7.76 9.91
C LEU A 95 -3.55 -6.52 10.73
N ARG A 96 -2.57 -5.77 10.27
CA ARG A 96 -2.03 -4.58 10.94
C ARG A 96 -1.51 -3.55 9.95
N GLU A 97 -1.15 -2.40 10.45
CA GLU A 97 -0.49 -1.35 9.68
C GLU A 97 0.96 -1.72 9.38
N TRP A 98 1.43 -1.43 8.17
CA TRP A 98 2.84 -1.41 7.85
C TRP A 98 3.59 -0.37 8.68
N LYS A 99 4.79 -0.70 9.15
CA LYS A 99 5.69 0.21 9.86
C LYS A 99 7.02 0.30 9.15
N ARG A 100 7.72 1.44 9.27
CA ARG A 100 9.04 1.65 8.66
C ARG A 100 10.04 0.53 8.96
N ARG A 101 10.02 -0.01 10.18
CA ARG A 101 10.90 -1.09 10.61
C ARG A 101 10.78 -2.39 9.79
N TYR A 102 9.70 -2.57 9.05
CA TYR A 102 9.51 -3.74 8.20
C TYR A 102 10.21 -3.65 6.85
N TRP A 103 10.81 -2.50 6.55
CA TRP A 103 11.53 -2.23 5.32
C TRP A 103 13.06 -2.29 5.50
N GLY A 104 13.55 -2.80 6.64
CA GLY A 104 14.96 -2.81 6.96
C GLY A 104 15.57 -1.40 6.96
N GLU A 105 16.83 -1.29 6.55
CA GLU A 105 17.56 -0.02 6.52
C GLU A 105 16.92 1.02 5.60
N GLY A 106 16.34 0.60 4.47
CA GLY A 106 15.64 1.46 3.54
C GLY A 106 14.39 2.14 4.11
N GLY A 107 13.83 1.61 5.20
CA GLY A 107 12.64 2.15 5.84
C GLY A 107 12.82 3.55 6.41
N THR A 108 14.05 3.95 6.76
CA THR A 108 14.35 5.28 7.32
C THR A 108 14.25 6.39 6.28
N VAL A 109 14.54 6.08 5.02
CA VAL A 109 14.55 7.05 3.90
C VAL A 109 13.34 6.90 2.98
N PHE A 110 12.47 5.95 3.26
CA PHE A 110 11.27 5.72 2.48
C PHE A 110 10.23 6.84 2.70
N GLY A 111 9.69 7.40 1.63
CA GLY A 111 8.61 8.39 1.70
C GLY A 111 7.29 7.76 2.14
N TRP A 112 7.01 7.77 3.43
CA TRP A 112 5.86 7.07 4.06
C TRP A 112 4.65 7.97 4.28
N TRP A 113 4.38 8.84 3.33
CA TRP A 113 3.31 9.83 3.43
C TRP A 113 1.90 9.21 3.63
N CYS A 114 1.64 8.02 3.13
CA CYS A 114 0.34 7.35 3.27
C CYS A 114 0.02 6.88 4.71
N THR A 115 0.98 6.88 5.63
CA THR A 115 0.79 6.47 7.02
C THR A 115 1.28 7.49 8.04
N GLU A 116 1.89 8.58 7.63
CA GLU A 116 2.55 9.53 8.54
C GLU A 116 2.11 10.98 8.38
N VAL A 117 1.52 11.35 7.23
CA VAL A 117 1.08 12.73 7.02
C VAL A 117 -0.42 12.89 7.24
N PRO A 118 -0.87 14.00 7.86
CA PRO A 118 -2.29 14.23 8.14
C PRO A 118 -3.19 14.15 6.90
N GLU A 119 -2.69 14.59 5.76
CA GLU A 119 -3.40 14.60 4.47
C GLU A 119 -3.79 13.20 3.98
N ALA A 120 -3.14 12.15 4.48
CA ALA A 120 -3.49 10.76 4.18
C ALA A 120 -4.74 10.27 4.94
N PHE A 121 -5.20 11.01 5.96
CA PHE A 121 -6.27 10.60 6.88
C PHE A 121 -7.51 11.51 6.80
N VAL A 122 -7.75 12.13 5.66
CA VAL A 122 -8.89 13.04 5.43
C VAL A 122 -10.13 12.36 4.84
N GLY A 123 -10.06 11.06 4.59
CA GLY A 123 -11.18 10.27 4.08
C GLY A 123 -12.38 10.31 5.04
N ALA A 124 -13.58 10.45 4.51
CA ALA A 124 -14.81 10.47 5.29
C ALA A 124 -15.22 9.08 5.81
N GLU A 125 -14.75 8.02 5.15
CA GLU A 125 -15.08 6.65 5.50
C GLU A 125 -13.97 5.99 6.32
N PRO A 126 -14.33 5.09 7.25
CA PRO A 126 -13.36 4.25 7.95
C PRO A 126 -12.55 3.39 6.96
N LEU A 127 -11.30 3.10 7.30
CA LEU A 127 -10.39 2.33 6.43
C LEU A 127 -10.97 0.96 6.02
N TYR A 128 -11.69 0.28 6.92
CA TYR A 128 -12.25 -1.03 6.61
C TYR A 128 -13.33 -0.94 5.51
N VAL A 129 -13.95 0.23 5.30
CA VAL A 129 -14.90 0.48 4.21
C VAL A 129 -14.15 0.85 2.93
N SER A 130 -13.30 1.87 3.00
CA SER A 130 -12.57 2.39 1.83
C SER A 130 -11.55 1.42 1.24
N ALA A 131 -10.93 0.55 2.07
CA ALA A 131 -9.99 -0.49 1.65
C ALA A 131 -10.62 -1.90 1.66
N ARG A 132 -11.93 -2.00 1.46
CA ARG A 132 -12.66 -3.27 1.49
C ARG A 132 -12.03 -4.33 0.60
N ASP A 133 -11.77 -3.99 -0.65
CA ASP A 133 -11.29 -4.95 -1.64
C ASP A 133 -9.87 -5.43 -1.31
N ASP A 134 -9.00 -4.53 -0.82
CA ASP A 134 -7.65 -4.90 -0.36
C ASP A 134 -7.71 -5.83 0.85
N ILE A 135 -8.61 -5.57 1.81
CA ILE A 135 -8.78 -6.42 3.00
C ILE A 135 -9.34 -7.77 2.61
N VAL A 136 -10.36 -7.81 1.74
CA VAL A 136 -10.93 -9.08 1.26
C VAL A 136 -9.88 -9.92 0.52
N GLU A 137 -9.02 -9.31 -0.27
CA GLU A 137 -7.92 -10.00 -0.94
C GLU A 137 -6.92 -10.60 0.06
N LEU A 138 -6.64 -9.87 1.16
CA LEU A 138 -5.69 -10.32 2.20
C LEU A 138 -6.24 -11.43 3.09
N VAL A 139 -7.49 -11.34 3.53
CA VAL A 139 -8.03 -12.22 4.60
C VAL A 139 -9.21 -13.08 4.14
N GLY A 140 -9.75 -12.84 2.95
CA GLY A 140 -10.95 -13.49 2.44
C GLY A 140 -12.25 -12.83 2.91
N ALA A 141 -13.31 -12.96 2.11
CA ALA A 141 -14.59 -12.30 2.36
C ALA A 141 -15.23 -12.71 3.70
N GLN A 142 -15.17 -13.99 4.06
CA GLN A 142 -15.76 -14.48 5.30
C GLN A 142 -15.13 -13.85 6.55
N VAL A 143 -13.81 -13.68 6.57
CA VAL A 143 -13.09 -13.03 7.68
C VAL A 143 -13.38 -11.54 7.68
N TYR A 144 -13.43 -10.90 6.51
CA TYR A 144 -13.82 -9.50 6.39
C TYR A 144 -15.22 -9.25 6.97
N ASP A 145 -16.22 -10.03 6.59
CA ASP A 145 -17.60 -9.88 7.07
C ASP A 145 -17.67 -10.06 8.60
N ALA A 146 -16.96 -11.04 9.15
CA ALA A 146 -16.87 -11.24 10.60
C ALA A 146 -16.20 -10.05 11.31
N MET A 147 -15.17 -9.46 10.69
CA MET A 147 -14.48 -8.26 11.20
C MET A 147 -15.44 -7.05 11.22
N VAL A 148 -16.20 -6.82 10.15
CA VAL A 148 -17.17 -5.71 10.05
C VAL A 148 -18.20 -5.80 11.18
N VAL A 149 -18.78 -6.98 11.42
CA VAL A 149 -19.71 -7.21 12.55
C VAL A 149 -19.10 -6.79 13.89
N GLN A 150 -17.81 -7.02 14.11
CA GLN A 150 -17.14 -6.60 15.35
C GLN A 150 -16.93 -5.08 15.41
N LEU A 151 -16.55 -4.47 14.29
CA LEU A 151 -16.26 -3.03 14.21
C LEU A 151 -17.52 -2.16 14.30
N GLU A 152 -18.67 -2.70 13.90
CA GLU A 152 -19.96 -2.00 13.93
C GLU A 152 -20.77 -2.27 15.22
N ARG A 153 -20.19 -2.94 16.20
CA ARG A 153 -20.87 -3.19 17.48
C ARG A 153 -21.23 -1.89 18.21
N PRO A 154 -22.41 -1.80 18.83
CA PRO A 154 -22.77 -0.66 19.66
C PRO A 154 -21.70 -0.37 20.74
N GLY A 155 -21.27 0.88 20.84
CA GLY A 155 -20.26 1.31 21.81
C GLY A 155 -18.81 1.16 21.32
N TRP A 156 -18.56 0.57 20.17
CA TRP A 156 -17.23 0.62 19.56
C TRP A 156 -16.97 2.02 18.99
N VAL A 157 -15.84 2.61 19.35
CA VAL A 157 -15.42 3.93 18.87
C VAL A 157 -14.08 3.79 18.15
N PRO A 158 -14.01 4.14 16.86
CA PRO A 158 -12.74 4.11 16.15
C PRO A 158 -11.77 5.12 16.75
N LEU A 159 -10.54 4.68 17.01
CA LEU A 159 -9.48 5.58 17.43
C LEU A 159 -8.91 6.26 16.20
N PRO A 160 -8.84 7.61 16.18
CA PRO A 160 -8.19 8.31 15.07
C PRO A 160 -6.71 7.95 15.03
N HIS A 161 -6.15 7.88 13.82
CA HIS A 161 -4.72 7.65 13.66
C HIS A 161 -3.91 8.76 14.36
N PRO A 162 -2.78 8.43 15.03
CA PRO A 162 -1.98 9.42 15.76
C PRO A 162 -1.50 10.62 14.93
N ALA A 163 -1.31 10.45 13.62
CA ALA A 163 -0.94 11.55 12.72
C ALA A 163 -2.02 12.64 12.64
N VAL A 164 -3.31 12.30 12.76
CA VAL A 164 -4.42 13.27 12.74
C VAL A 164 -4.36 14.22 13.94
N ARG A 165 -3.90 13.75 15.11
CA ARG A 165 -3.81 14.56 16.34
C ARG A 165 -2.71 15.63 16.28
N ARG A 166 -1.70 15.46 15.43
CA ARG A 166 -0.59 16.42 15.30
C ARG A 166 -1.00 17.68 14.57
N SER A 167 -2.04 17.65 13.75
CA SER A 167 -2.53 18.79 13.00
C SER A 167 -3.37 19.77 13.85
N ALA A 168 -3.88 19.35 14.99
CA ALA A 168 -4.75 20.16 15.86
C ALA A 168 -3.97 21.06 16.86
N THR A 169 -2.64 20.97 16.89
CA THR A 169 -1.77 21.67 17.85
C THR A 169 -0.72 22.55 17.19
N GLY A 170 -0.86 22.86 15.90
CA GLY A 170 0.01 23.79 15.16
C GLY A 170 -0.61 25.17 15.01
#